data_dab52b25f1462ed1313adcfbb708a6b5
#
_entry.id   dab52b25f1462ed1313adcfbb708a6b5
#
_cell.length_a   1.000
_cell.length_b   1.000
_cell.length_c   1.000
_cell.angle_alpha   90.00
_cell.angle_beta   90.00
_cell.angle_gamma   90.00
#
_symmetry.space_group_name_H-M   'P 1'
#
loop_
_entity.id
_entity.type
_entity.pdbx_description
1 polymer ?
#
loop_
_entity_poly.entity_id
_entity_poly.type
_entity_poly.pdbx_seq_one_letter_code
_entity_poly.pdbx_strand_id
1 'polypeptide(L)'
;LTFIAFTGLVALISWYKTKEENLSTKEGYFLAGRGLTGLVIAGSLEMTNLSTEQLVGQAGQSYSTNMGAMSWSVNASIALLALALIFLPKYLKAGITTIPEFLEVRFDRTTKQIISFLFLLGYMLTYLPTVLYSGALAFNQIFHLDQLFGITTYQSIAILCVAIGVIGSIYAIFGGLKAVAVSDTVNGVGLLIGGLLIPILSICILGNGSFLAGIQDFITNVPAEKFNAVNPANALPPMIPWPVLFLGMLFNNLFYWCTNQSIIQRTLAAKNLAQAQRGAVFTAFLKLLDPFFITICGLLAYRFFGDGLANSDLAYPSLITTVVPNWLLGIIAAVLFGAILSSFNSALNSCVTLYTLDFHRPLFNQTASDSHLVRVGKRVGTGLAIVSICVAPFVSNAPSGLYDFLQECFGFYSMPILAIVLVGFYTKRVPACAPKITLVVHVILYSISKFLPLNVHYLYVLSVLFPVDLALMLLIGKLKPRATDFILEDSKAVDLTPWKYVKPAALTCFILMLCVYALFSPIGLAR
;
A
#
# COMPACT_ATOMS: atom_id res chain seq x y z
N LEU A 1 -1.74 29.81 0.34
CA LEU A 1 -3.06 29.93 0.97
C LEU A 1 -3.94 28.72 0.72
N THR A 2 -4.13 28.29 -0.54
CA THR A 2 -4.98 27.13 -0.91
C THR A 2 -4.52 25.81 -0.27
N PHE A 3 -3.22 25.59 -0.15
CA PHE A 3 -2.65 24.45 0.58
C PHE A 3 -3.09 24.42 2.05
N ILE A 4 -2.91 25.54 2.77
CA ILE A 4 -3.26 25.64 4.19
C ILE A 4 -4.77 25.51 4.38
N ALA A 5 -5.56 26.14 3.50
CA ALA A 5 -7.02 26.09 3.58
C ALA A 5 -7.56 24.66 3.40
N PHE A 6 -7.08 23.91 2.41
CA PHE A 6 -7.52 22.54 2.17
C PHE A 6 -7.07 21.60 3.30
N THR A 7 -5.80 21.66 3.71
CA THR A 7 -5.27 20.83 4.81
C THR A 7 -6.01 21.14 6.13
N GLY A 8 -6.29 22.41 6.40
CA GLY A 8 -7.07 22.83 7.56
C GLY A 8 -8.51 22.33 7.53
N LEU A 9 -9.16 22.33 6.36
CA LEU A 9 -10.49 21.77 6.16
C LEU A 9 -10.53 20.26 6.46
N VAL A 10 -9.57 19.50 5.96
CA VAL A 10 -9.45 18.05 6.23
C VAL A 10 -9.28 17.79 7.72
N ALA A 11 -8.39 18.54 8.38
CA ALA A 11 -8.17 18.42 9.81
C ALA A 11 -9.44 18.75 10.63
N LEU A 12 -10.17 19.79 10.24
CA LEU A 12 -11.42 20.20 10.89
C LEU A 12 -12.51 19.14 10.74
N ILE A 13 -12.71 18.60 9.52
CA ILE A 13 -13.69 17.53 9.26
C ILE A 13 -13.34 16.28 10.07
N SER A 14 -12.07 15.89 10.07
CA SER A 14 -11.60 14.73 10.84
C SER A 14 -11.86 14.92 12.33
N TRP A 15 -11.46 16.04 12.91
CA TRP A 15 -11.71 16.37 14.31
C TRP A 15 -13.20 16.36 14.66
N TYR A 16 -14.05 17.01 13.85
CA TYR A 16 -15.48 17.07 14.10
C TYR A 16 -16.15 15.70 14.11
N LYS A 17 -15.73 14.81 13.18
CA LYS A 17 -16.29 13.45 13.06
C LYS A 17 -15.75 12.46 14.13
N THR A 18 -14.68 12.80 14.82
CA THR A 18 -14.01 11.88 15.73
C THR A 18 -13.91 12.37 17.18
N LYS A 19 -14.34 13.61 17.46
CA LYS A 19 -14.23 14.23 18.80
C LYS A 19 -14.95 13.47 19.93
N GLU A 20 -15.96 12.66 19.58
CA GLU A 20 -16.73 11.86 20.54
C GLU A 20 -16.19 10.44 20.73
N GLU A 21 -15.12 10.07 19.99
CA GLU A 21 -14.54 8.72 20.07
C GLU A 21 -13.77 8.53 21.38
N ASN A 22 -14.01 7.40 22.03
CA ASN A 22 -13.28 7.05 23.24
C ASN A 22 -11.90 6.45 22.91
N LEU A 23 -10.89 7.31 22.77
CA LEU A 23 -9.51 6.94 22.50
C LEU A 23 -8.76 6.35 23.71
N SER A 24 -9.40 6.21 24.87
CA SER A 24 -8.78 5.58 26.05
C SER A 24 -8.92 4.05 26.06
N THR A 25 -9.78 3.49 25.20
CA THR A 25 -9.99 2.05 25.07
C THR A 25 -9.14 1.44 23.95
N LYS A 26 -8.78 0.16 24.11
CA LYS A 26 -8.09 -0.63 23.05
C LYS A 26 -8.87 -0.59 21.73
N GLU A 27 -10.17 -0.88 21.78
CA GLU A 27 -11.00 -0.92 20.56
C GLU A 27 -11.16 0.45 19.93
N GLY A 28 -11.36 1.52 20.72
CA GLY A 28 -11.48 2.89 20.19
C GLY A 28 -10.19 3.35 19.50
N TYR A 29 -9.04 3.14 20.12
CA TYR A 29 -7.77 3.63 19.59
C TYR A 29 -7.25 2.80 18.40
N PHE A 30 -7.24 1.45 18.51
CA PHE A 30 -6.62 0.58 17.50
C PHE A 30 -7.59 0.06 16.43
N LEU A 31 -8.90 0.01 16.71
CA LEU A 31 -9.94 -0.53 15.81
C LEU A 31 -11.09 0.44 15.52
N ALA A 32 -10.93 1.73 15.83
CA ALA A 32 -11.98 2.73 15.58
C ALA A 32 -13.37 2.31 16.13
N GLY A 33 -13.40 1.63 17.29
CA GLY A 33 -14.61 1.11 17.91
C GLY A 33 -15.38 0.07 17.07
N ARG A 34 -14.75 -0.55 16.06
CA ARG A 34 -15.40 -1.40 15.04
C ARG A 34 -16.62 -0.70 14.41
N GLY A 35 -16.49 0.56 14.08
CA GLY A 35 -17.57 1.39 13.56
C GLY A 35 -17.43 1.81 12.10
N LEU A 36 -16.38 1.36 11.38
CA LEU A 36 -16.13 1.82 10.02
C LEU A 36 -17.13 1.27 9.02
N THR A 37 -17.63 2.18 8.16
CA THR A 37 -18.52 1.84 7.04
C THR A 37 -17.73 1.48 5.79
N GLY A 38 -18.36 0.79 4.82
CA GLY A 38 -17.70 0.38 3.59
C GLY A 38 -17.09 1.55 2.80
N LEU A 39 -17.74 2.70 2.77
CA LEU A 39 -17.22 3.88 2.07
C LEU A 39 -15.94 4.42 2.74
N VAL A 40 -15.94 4.51 4.08
CA VAL A 40 -14.76 4.96 4.84
C VAL A 40 -13.62 3.95 4.70
N ILE A 41 -13.94 2.67 4.71
CA ILE A 41 -12.95 1.60 4.49
C ILE A 41 -12.35 1.73 3.08
N ALA A 42 -13.17 1.92 2.04
CA ALA A 42 -12.69 2.05 0.67
C ALA A 42 -11.78 3.28 0.51
N GLY A 43 -12.21 4.45 0.99
CA GLY A 43 -11.39 5.66 0.95
C GLY A 43 -10.07 5.52 1.72
N SER A 44 -10.11 4.91 2.91
CA SER A 44 -8.91 4.71 3.71
C SER A 44 -7.98 3.64 3.12
N LEU A 45 -8.50 2.54 2.55
CA LEU A 45 -7.69 1.54 1.84
C LEU A 45 -6.99 2.15 0.63
N GLU A 46 -7.73 2.92 -0.16
CA GLU A 46 -7.20 3.58 -1.35
C GLU A 46 -6.09 4.55 -0.98
N MET A 47 -6.35 5.47 -0.04
CA MET A 47 -5.37 6.46 0.40
C MET A 47 -4.18 5.89 1.14
N THR A 48 -4.33 4.76 1.84
CA THR A 48 -3.21 4.09 2.49
C THR A 48 -2.24 3.48 1.47
N ASN A 49 -2.75 3.04 0.33
CA ASN A 49 -1.95 2.50 -0.76
C ASN A 49 -1.48 3.60 -1.73
N LEU A 50 -2.34 4.56 -2.09
CA LEU A 50 -1.99 5.67 -2.97
C LEU A 50 -1.24 6.77 -2.20
N SER A 51 0.03 6.57 -2.02
CA SER A 51 0.96 7.58 -1.51
C SER A 51 1.90 8.06 -2.61
N THR A 52 2.76 9.01 -2.28
CA THR A 52 3.70 9.58 -3.25
C THR A 52 4.67 8.55 -3.81
N GLU A 53 5.07 7.53 -3.04
CA GLU A 53 5.94 6.47 -3.56
C GLU A 53 5.27 5.69 -4.70
N GLN A 54 3.96 5.55 -4.66
CA GLN A 54 3.22 4.90 -5.73
C GLN A 54 2.95 5.85 -6.90
N LEU A 55 2.51 7.08 -6.63
CA LEU A 55 2.27 8.09 -7.67
C LEU A 55 3.55 8.42 -8.44
N VAL A 56 4.62 8.72 -7.73
CA VAL A 56 5.93 9.06 -8.29
C VAL A 56 6.58 7.82 -8.93
N GLY A 57 6.61 6.69 -8.22
CA GLY A 57 7.30 5.49 -8.65
C GLY A 57 6.64 4.79 -9.84
N GLN A 58 5.30 4.61 -9.84
CA GLN A 58 4.62 3.98 -10.98
C GLN A 58 4.56 4.89 -12.21
N ALA A 59 4.38 6.21 -12.03
CA ALA A 59 4.48 7.14 -13.16
C ALA A 59 5.92 7.20 -13.70
N GLY A 60 6.94 7.18 -12.83
CA GLY A 60 8.33 7.09 -13.22
C GLY A 60 8.66 5.80 -13.97
N GLN A 61 8.17 4.65 -13.49
CA GLN A 61 8.31 3.37 -14.17
C GLN A 61 7.63 3.39 -15.55
N SER A 62 6.43 3.96 -15.64
CA SER A 62 5.72 4.11 -16.92
C SER A 62 6.43 5.07 -17.88
N TYR A 63 6.99 6.17 -17.36
CA TYR A 63 7.81 7.11 -18.14
C TYR A 63 9.03 6.43 -18.75
N SER A 64 9.79 5.70 -17.96
CA SER A 64 11.01 5.02 -18.41
C SER A 64 10.73 3.77 -19.26
N THR A 65 9.62 3.08 -19.03
CA THR A 65 9.26 1.84 -19.75
C THR A 65 7.96 1.99 -20.56
N ASN A 66 6.85 1.51 -20.02
CA ASN A 66 5.54 1.48 -20.68
C ASN A 66 4.39 1.30 -19.67
N MET A 67 3.16 1.08 -20.19
CA MET A 67 1.97 0.84 -19.37
C MET A 67 2.02 -0.45 -18.53
N GLY A 68 3.04 -1.29 -18.66
CA GLY A 68 3.24 -2.45 -17.78
C GLY A 68 3.24 -2.12 -16.28
N ALA A 69 3.65 -0.90 -15.92
CA ALA A 69 3.59 -0.38 -14.54
C ALA A 69 2.16 -0.39 -13.94
N MET A 70 1.10 -0.28 -14.76
CA MET A 70 -0.29 -0.33 -14.28
C MET A 70 -0.65 -1.67 -13.60
N SER A 71 0.11 -2.71 -13.91
CA SER A 71 -0.17 -4.06 -13.38
C SER A 71 -0.11 -4.11 -11.85
N TRP A 72 0.67 -3.24 -11.22
CA TRP A 72 0.70 -3.12 -9.76
C TRP A 72 -0.69 -2.78 -9.18
N SER A 73 -1.36 -1.80 -9.78
CA SER A 73 -2.69 -1.37 -9.32
C SER A 73 -3.80 -2.28 -9.84
N VAL A 74 -3.77 -2.64 -11.12
CA VAL A 74 -4.85 -3.42 -11.75
C VAL A 74 -4.95 -4.83 -11.16
N ASN A 75 -3.81 -5.53 -10.92
CA ASN A 75 -3.82 -6.83 -10.28
C ASN A 75 -4.19 -6.78 -8.78
N ALA A 76 -4.05 -5.62 -8.14
CA ALA A 76 -4.52 -5.41 -6.78
C ALA A 76 -6.04 -5.66 -6.65
N SER A 77 -6.82 -5.41 -7.72
CA SER A 77 -8.26 -5.72 -7.71
C SER A 77 -8.53 -7.20 -7.45
N ILE A 78 -7.77 -8.14 -8.03
CA ILE A 78 -7.94 -9.59 -7.76
C ILE A 78 -7.70 -9.88 -6.28
N ALA A 79 -6.65 -9.30 -5.71
CA ALA A 79 -6.32 -9.51 -4.30
C ALA A 79 -7.40 -8.92 -3.36
N LEU A 80 -7.96 -7.76 -3.70
CA LEU A 80 -9.06 -7.14 -2.96
C LEU A 80 -10.36 -7.95 -3.06
N LEU A 81 -10.63 -8.56 -4.22
CA LEU A 81 -11.74 -9.50 -4.36
C LEU A 81 -11.51 -10.77 -3.53
N ALA A 82 -10.29 -11.31 -3.51
CA ALA A 82 -9.91 -12.42 -2.63
C ALA A 82 -10.03 -12.02 -1.15
N LEU A 83 -9.62 -10.80 -0.79
CA LEU A 83 -9.83 -10.25 0.54
C LEU A 83 -11.31 -10.30 0.92
N ALA A 84 -12.20 -9.77 0.07
CA ALA A 84 -13.64 -9.70 0.34
C ALA A 84 -14.29 -11.09 0.47
N LEU A 85 -13.91 -12.05 -0.40
CA LEU A 85 -14.57 -13.35 -0.51
C LEU A 85 -13.98 -14.43 0.39
N ILE A 86 -12.68 -14.37 0.68
CA ILE A 86 -11.93 -15.46 1.32
C ILE A 86 -11.41 -15.06 2.71
N PHE A 87 -10.69 -13.94 2.81
CA PHE A 87 -9.95 -13.59 4.01
C PHE A 87 -10.84 -12.92 5.07
N LEU A 88 -11.65 -11.91 4.71
CA LEU A 88 -12.49 -11.17 5.65
C LEU A 88 -13.47 -12.04 6.42
N PRO A 89 -14.18 -13.01 5.79
CA PRO A 89 -15.06 -13.90 6.55
C PRO A 89 -14.32 -14.66 7.66
N LYS A 90 -13.08 -15.07 7.43
CA LYS A 90 -12.27 -15.82 8.40
C LYS A 90 -11.66 -14.93 9.47
N TYR A 91 -11.13 -13.76 9.10
CA TYR A 91 -10.57 -12.82 10.06
C TYR A 91 -11.62 -12.25 11.01
N LEU A 92 -12.76 -11.83 10.48
CA LEU A 92 -13.85 -11.29 11.31
C LEU A 92 -14.47 -12.37 12.20
N LYS A 93 -14.55 -13.62 11.71
CA LYS A 93 -14.96 -14.76 12.53
C LYS A 93 -14.00 -14.97 13.72
N ALA A 94 -12.69 -14.85 13.48
CA ALA A 94 -11.67 -14.95 14.54
C ALA A 94 -11.70 -13.79 15.53
N GLY A 95 -12.29 -12.63 15.17
CA GLY A 95 -12.39 -11.44 16.01
C GLY A 95 -11.06 -10.76 16.34
N ILE A 96 -10.03 -11.02 15.54
CA ILE A 96 -8.65 -10.54 15.76
C ILE A 96 -8.52 -9.03 15.62
N THR A 97 -7.47 -8.49 16.23
CA THR A 97 -7.05 -7.09 16.09
C THR A 97 -5.86 -6.94 15.15
N THR A 98 -4.98 -7.95 15.14
CA THR A 98 -3.80 -8.00 14.28
C THR A 98 -3.73 -9.32 13.52
N ILE A 99 -3.11 -9.30 12.32
CA ILE A 99 -2.87 -10.55 11.56
C ILE A 99 -2.00 -11.53 12.34
N PRO A 100 -0.91 -11.11 13.01
CA PRO A 100 -0.16 -12.01 13.86
C PRO A 100 -0.97 -12.62 15.01
N GLU A 101 -2.01 -11.95 15.51
CA GLU A 101 -2.93 -12.52 16.53
C GLU A 101 -3.66 -13.77 16.00
N PHE A 102 -4.09 -13.77 14.73
CA PHE A 102 -4.62 -14.97 14.09
C PHE A 102 -3.59 -16.10 14.08
N LEU A 103 -2.32 -15.77 13.84
CA LEU A 103 -1.25 -16.77 13.79
C LEU A 103 -0.89 -17.34 15.18
N GLU A 104 -1.06 -16.55 16.25
CA GLU A 104 -0.98 -17.04 17.61
C GLU A 104 -2.06 -18.09 17.90
N VAL A 105 -3.31 -17.77 17.56
CA VAL A 105 -4.45 -18.68 17.75
C VAL A 105 -4.25 -19.98 16.94
N ARG A 106 -3.70 -19.86 15.73
CA ARG A 106 -3.54 -21.00 14.82
C ARG A 106 -2.31 -21.84 15.11
N PHE A 107 -1.20 -21.24 15.44
CA PHE A 107 0.10 -21.88 15.63
C PHE A 107 0.60 -21.71 17.06
N ASP A 108 1.30 -20.63 17.35
CA ASP A 108 1.78 -20.29 18.68
C ASP A 108 2.20 -18.80 18.81
N ARG A 109 2.46 -18.39 20.06
CA ARG A 109 2.91 -17.04 20.41
C ARG A 109 4.24 -16.66 19.75
N THR A 110 5.17 -17.61 19.60
CA THR A 110 6.47 -17.34 18.97
C THR A 110 6.31 -16.98 17.48
N THR A 111 5.43 -17.68 16.76
CA THR A 111 5.10 -17.35 15.37
C THR A 111 4.51 -15.94 15.25
N LYS A 112 3.57 -15.58 16.14
CA LYS A 112 3.04 -14.21 16.23
C LYS A 112 4.17 -13.19 16.37
N GLN A 113 5.06 -13.38 17.35
CA GLN A 113 6.14 -12.44 17.66
C GLN A 113 7.14 -12.28 16.50
N ILE A 114 7.54 -13.37 15.85
CA ILE A 114 8.45 -13.31 14.71
C ILE A 114 7.83 -12.49 13.57
N ILE A 115 6.57 -12.75 13.24
CA ILE A 115 5.90 -12.05 12.14
C ILE A 115 5.63 -10.58 12.49
N SER A 116 5.21 -10.28 13.73
CA SER A 116 5.08 -8.90 14.19
C SER A 116 6.42 -8.15 14.15
N PHE A 117 7.53 -8.82 14.48
CA PHE A 117 8.86 -8.24 14.39
C PHE A 117 9.25 -7.92 12.94
N LEU A 118 8.99 -8.83 12.00
CA LEU A 118 9.25 -8.61 10.58
C LEU A 118 8.45 -7.44 10.02
N PHE A 119 7.16 -7.33 10.38
CA PHE A 119 6.37 -6.16 10.01
C PHE A 119 6.92 -4.86 10.60
N LEU A 120 7.26 -4.85 11.90
CA LEU A 120 7.82 -3.67 12.55
C LEU A 120 9.13 -3.23 11.87
N LEU A 121 10.02 -4.19 11.60
CA LEU A 121 11.30 -3.91 10.93
C LEU A 121 11.08 -3.36 9.52
N GLY A 122 10.21 -4.00 8.73
CA GLY A 122 9.89 -3.59 7.38
C GLY A 122 9.26 -2.19 7.32
N TYR A 123 8.31 -1.89 8.23
CA TYR A 123 7.72 -0.55 8.28
C TYR A 123 8.72 0.52 8.73
N MET A 124 9.49 0.25 9.78
CA MET A 124 10.40 1.23 10.36
C MET A 124 11.60 1.56 9.47
N LEU A 125 12.19 0.55 8.82
CA LEU A 125 13.44 0.71 8.07
C LEU A 125 13.24 0.91 6.57
N THR A 126 12.09 0.49 6.02
CA THR A 126 11.84 0.61 4.58
C THR A 126 10.61 1.46 4.27
N TYR A 127 9.43 1.08 4.68
CA TYR A 127 8.19 1.70 4.22
C TYR A 127 8.02 3.15 4.69
N LEU A 128 8.10 3.41 5.99
CA LEU A 128 7.97 4.77 6.54
C LEU A 128 9.03 5.74 5.99
N PRO A 129 10.34 5.37 5.95
CA PRO A 129 11.35 6.22 5.33
C PRO A 129 11.10 6.49 3.84
N THR A 130 10.67 5.48 3.07
CA THR A 130 10.38 5.63 1.64
C THR A 130 9.22 6.57 1.38
N VAL A 131 8.14 6.48 2.17
CA VAL A 131 6.99 7.40 2.11
C VAL A 131 7.42 8.85 2.40
N LEU A 132 8.23 9.07 3.43
CA LEU A 132 8.73 10.42 3.75
C LEU A 132 9.65 10.96 2.66
N TYR A 133 10.57 10.15 2.16
CA TYR A 133 11.52 10.55 1.11
C TYR A 133 10.79 10.90 -0.20
N SER A 134 9.90 10.03 -0.69
CA SER A 134 9.16 10.27 -1.93
C SER A 134 8.29 11.53 -1.82
N GLY A 135 7.68 11.76 -0.66
CA GLY A 135 6.93 12.97 -0.37
C GLY A 135 7.82 14.22 -0.38
N ALA A 136 8.96 14.16 0.30
CA ALA A 136 9.92 15.26 0.34
C ALA A 136 10.48 15.58 -1.06
N LEU A 137 10.79 14.55 -1.86
CA LEU A 137 11.24 14.70 -3.25
C LEU A 137 10.19 15.43 -4.10
N ALA A 138 8.93 14.98 -4.03
CA ALA A 138 7.83 15.59 -4.78
C ALA A 138 7.60 17.05 -4.36
N PHE A 139 7.63 17.36 -3.05
CA PHE A 139 7.47 18.73 -2.56
C PHE A 139 8.64 19.64 -2.95
N ASN A 140 9.88 19.14 -2.87
CA ASN A 140 11.02 19.92 -3.32
C ASN A 140 10.92 20.25 -4.81
N GLN A 141 10.50 19.29 -5.64
CA GLN A 141 10.35 19.52 -7.09
C GLN A 141 9.18 20.46 -7.42
N ILE A 142 8.05 20.39 -6.68
CA ILE A 142 6.89 21.25 -6.93
C ILE A 142 7.16 22.70 -6.51
N PHE A 143 7.86 22.94 -5.41
CA PHE A 143 8.04 24.26 -4.82
C PHE A 143 9.45 24.82 -4.98
N HIS A 144 10.39 24.06 -5.54
CA HIS A 144 11.80 24.41 -5.69
C HIS A 144 12.43 24.99 -4.41
N LEU A 145 12.18 24.28 -3.29
CA LEU A 145 12.56 24.78 -1.95
C LEU A 145 14.08 24.86 -1.77
N ASP A 146 14.84 23.99 -2.42
CA ASP A 146 16.29 24.05 -2.48
C ASP A 146 16.80 25.37 -3.07
N GLN A 147 16.21 25.82 -4.19
CA GLN A 147 16.53 27.09 -4.81
C GLN A 147 16.03 28.28 -3.98
N LEU A 148 14.81 28.18 -3.43
CA LEU A 148 14.21 29.24 -2.61
C LEU A 148 15.04 29.55 -1.36
N PHE A 149 15.60 28.54 -0.71
CA PHE A 149 16.40 28.68 0.51
C PHE A 149 17.92 28.71 0.25
N GLY A 150 18.36 28.54 -1.00
CA GLY A 150 19.80 28.53 -1.36
C GLY A 150 20.56 27.34 -0.72
N ILE A 151 19.92 26.20 -0.54
CA ILE A 151 20.48 24.98 0.04
C ILE A 151 20.59 23.87 -1.00
N THR A 152 21.33 22.80 -0.68
CA THR A 152 21.42 21.65 -1.59
C THR A 152 20.09 20.89 -1.62
N THR A 153 19.77 20.22 -2.73
CA THR A 153 18.57 19.37 -2.87
C THR A 153 18.51 18.32 -1.77
N TYR A 154 19.64 17.71 -1.39
CA TYR A 154 19.69 16.74 -0.28
C TYR A 154 19.29 17.37 1.07
N GLN A 155 19.79 18.59 1.37
CA GLN A 155 19.42 19.31 2.60
C GLN A 155 17.92 19.66 2.61
N SER A 156 17.39 20.11 1.47
CA SER A 156 15.96 20.41 1.33
C SER A 156 15.10 19.16 1.60
N ILE A 157 15.44 18.04 0.96
CA ILE A 157 14.74 16.76 1.18
C ILE A 157 14.83 16.33 2.65
N ALA A 158 16.01 16.43 3.29
CA ALA A 158 16.17 16.07 4.70
C ALA A 158 15.28 16.94 5.62
N ILE A 159 15.24 18.25 5.40
CA ILE A 159 14.37 19.17 6.16
C ILE A 159 12.89 18.83 5.95
N LEU A 160 12.49 18.54 4.72
CA LEU A 160 11.12 18.16 4.39
C LEU A 160 10.73 16.82 5.02
N CYS A 161 11.62 15.82 5.04
CA CYS A 161 11.38 14.55 5.74
C CYS A 161 11.08 14.78 7.22
N VAL A 162 11.85 15.67 7.87
CA VAL A 162 11.61 16.03 9.27
C VAL A 162 10.26 16.74 9.44
N ALA A 163 9.99 17.76 8.62
CA ALA A 163 8.74 18.53 8.71
C ALA A 163 7.49 17.66 8.50
N ILE A 164 7.47 16.87 7.42
CA ILE A 164 6.36 15.96 7.08
C ILE A 164 6.23 14.86 8.15
N GLY A 165 7.34 14.27 8.58
CA GLY A 165 7.36 13.20 9.58
C GLY A 165 6.88 13.67 10.94
N VAL A 166 7.24 14.88 11.39
CA VAL A 166 6.76 15.46 12.66
C VAL A 166 5.25 15.72 12.59
N ILE A 167 4.76 16.37 11.53
CA ILE A 167 3.33 16.64 11.36
C ILE A 167 2.53 15.33 11.31
N GLY A 168 2.97 14.35 10.52
CA GLY A 168 2.34 13.04 10.42
C GLY A 168 2.33 12.31 11.76
N SER A 169 3.45 12.33 12.48
CA SER A 169 3.55 11.66 13.80
C SER A 169 2.56 12.22 14.82
N ILE A 170 2.41 13.54 14.88
CA ILE A 170 1.43 14.18 15.78
C ILE A 170 0.04 13.68 15.44
N TYR A 171 -0.32 13.68 14.16
CA TYR A 171 -1.64 13.26 13.71
C TYR A 171 -1.92 11.77 13.99
N ALA A 172 -0.98 10.87 13.69
CA ALA A 172 -1.11 9.43 13.90
C ALA A 172 -1.20 9.04 15.39
N ILE A 173 -0.33 9.65 16.22
CA ILE A 173 -0.18 9.29 17.63
C ILE A 173 -1.37 9.78 18.48
N PHE A 174 -1.94 10.94 18.15
CA PHE A 174 -3.01 11.54 18.94
C PHE A 174 -4.42 11.28 18.37
N GLY A 175 -4.57 11.00 17.07
CA GLY A 175 -5.86 10.84 16.41
C GLY A 175 -6.47 9.43 16.46
N GLY A 176 -5.65 8.39 16.61
CA GLY A 176 -6.07 6.99 16.51
C GLY A 176 -6.58 6.60 15.11
N LEU A 177 -7.00 5.33 14.96
CA LEU A 177 -7.37 4.78 13.63
C LEU A 177 -8.56 5.49 12.97
N LYS A 178 -9.56 5.91 13.74
CA LYS A 178 -10.78 6.53 13.18
C LYS A 178 -10.50 7.90 12.55
N ALA A 179 -9.67 8.72 13.22
CA ALA A 179 -9.29 10.03 12.69
C ALA A 179 -8.50 9.89 11.39
N VAL A 180 -7.58 8.92 11.34
CA VAL A 180 -6.84 8.59 10.11
C VAL A 180 -7.81 8.17 9.00
N ALA A 181 -8.70 7.21 9.25
CA ALA A 181 -9.62 6.70 8.23
C ALA A 181 -10.61 7.76 7.69
N VAL A 182 -11.05 8.68 8.53
CA VAL A 182 -11.93 9.79 8.10
C VAL A 182 -11.16 10.80 7.25
N SER A 183 -9.96 11.22 7.68
CA SER A 183 -9.14 12.12 6.87
C SER A 183 -8.72 11.51 5.55
N ASP A 184 -8.38 10.21 5.55
CA ASP A 184 -8.08 9.46 4.34
C ASP A 184 -9.24 9.51 3.34
N THR A 185 -10.48 9.35 3.82
CA THR A 185 -11.67 9.41 2.95
C THR A 185 -11.83 10.78 2.28
N VAL A 186 -11.60 11.87 3.02
CA VAL A 186 -11.68 13.23 2.47
C VAL A 186 -10.54 13.51 1.49
N ASN A 187 -9.32 13.15 1.86
CA ASN A 187 -8.14 13.27 0.99
C ASN A 187 -8.28 12.38 -0.26
N GLY A 188 -8.88 11.18 -0.13
CA GLY A 188 -9.12 10.27 -1.25
C GLY A 188 -10.02 10.86 -2.32
N VAL A 189 -11.08 11.56 -1.93
CA VAL A 189 -11.92 12.31 -2.89
C VAL A 189 -11.09 13.39 -3.57
N GLY A 190 -10.29 14.14 -2.81
CA GLY A 190 -9.38 15.16 -3.36
C GLY A 190 -8.37 14.55 -4.35
N LEU A 191 -7.79 13.38 -4.01
CA LEU A 191 -6.83 12.69 -4.86
C LEU A 191 -7.45 12.16 -6.16
N LEU A 192 -8.64 11.59 -6.11
CA LEU A 192 -9.35 11.16 -7.32
C LEU A 192 -9.66 12.33 -8.25
N ILE A 193 -10.17 13.44 -7.70
CA ILE A 193 -10.45 14.64 -8.50
C ILE A 193 -9.16 15.25 -9.02
N GLY A 194 -8.20 15.54 -8.15
CA GLY A 194 -6.93 16.16 -8.51
C GLY A 194 -6.08 15.28 -9.41
N GLY A 195 -6.03 13.96 -9.13
CA GLY A 195 -5.30 12.98 -9.93
C GLY A 195 -5.84 12.88 -11.36
N LEU A 196 -7.16 12.81 -11.54
CA LEU A 196 -7.77 12.80 -12.87
C LEU A 196 -7.65 14.15 -13.59
N LEU A 197 -7.55 15.25 -12.87
CA LEU A 197 -7.41 16.56 -13.46
C LEU A 197 -6.05 16.75 -14.16
N ILE A 198 -4.97 16.16 -13.62
CA ILE A 198 -3.62 16.24 -14.20
C ILE A 198 -3.56 15.69 -15.64
N PRO A 199 -3.97 14.44 -15.93
CA PRO A 199 -3.97 13.95 -17.31
C PRO A 199 -4.94 14.72 -18.20
N ILE A 200 -6.11 15.18 -17.71
CA ILE A 200 -7.04 15.99 -18.48
C ILE A 200 -6.39 17.32 -18.89
N LEU A 201 -5.76 18.04 -17.96
CA LEU A 201 -5.05 19.29 -18.26
C LEU A 201 -3.90 19.04 -19.24
N SER A 202 -3.12 17.97 -19.03
CA SER A 202 -2.02 17.59 -19.93
C SER A 202 -2.51 17.39 -21.36
N ILE A 203 -3.58 16.64 -21.54
CA ILE A 203 -4.20 16.37 -22.83
C ILE A 203 -4.74 17.67 -23.46
N CYS A 204 -5.40 18.53 -22.69
CA CYS A 204 -5.87 19.82 -23.19
C CYS A 204 -4.73 20.72 -23.66
N ILE A 205 -3.59 20.73 -22.96
CA ILE A 205 -2.41 21.52 -23.37
C ILE A 205 -1.83 20.97 -24.68
N LEU A 206 -1.68 19.65 -24.82
CA LEU A 206 -1.22 19.02 -26.06
C LEU A 206 -2.13 19.34 -27.26
N GLY A 207 -3.43 19.48 -27.02
CA GLY A 207 -4.41 19.82 -28.06
C GLY A 207 -4.67 21.32 -28.23
N ASN A 208 -3.82 22.22 -27.71
CA ASN A 208 -4.02 23.66 -27.77
C ASN A 208 -5.41 24.10 -27.29
N GLY A 209 -5.89 23.51 -26.20
CA GLY A 209 -7.21 23.76 -25.59
C GLY A 209 -8.31 22.77 -26.01
N SER A 210 -8.09 21.94 -27.02
CA SER A 210 -9.04 20.90 -27.44
C SER A 210 -8.67 19.53 -26.85
N PHE A 211 -9.56 18.97 -26.02
CA PHE A 211 -9.34 17.65 -25.43
C PHE A 211 -9.22 16.53 -26.47
N LEU A 212 -10.07 16.56 -27.51
CA LEU A 212 -10.05 15.54 -28.58
C LEU A 212 -8.77 15.63 -29.42
N ALA A 213 -8.34 16.83 -29.80
CA ALA A 213 -7.08 17.03 -30.49
C ALA A 213 -5.87 16.57 -29.65
N GLY A 214 -5.92 16.82 -28.34
CA GLY A 214 -4.90 16.36 -27.40
C GLY A 214 -4.83 14.84 -27.27
N ILE A 215 -5.96 14.14 -27.24
CA ILE A 215 -5.98 12.67 -27.29
C ILE A 215 -5.35 12.17 -28.60
N GLN A 216 -5.69 12.78 -29.71
CA GLN A 216 -5.12 12.41 -31.00
C GLN A 216 -3.59 12.64 -31.01
N ASP A 217 -3.13 13.80 -30.55
CA ASP A 217 -1.69 14.09 -30.41
C ASP A 217 -0.99 13.05 -29.53
N PHE A 218 -1.57 12.75 -28.36
CA PHE A 218 -1.00 11.80 -27.41
C PHE A 218 -0.87 10.39 -28.00
N ILE A 219 -1.93 9.89 -28.65
CA ILE A 219 -1.91 8.54 -29.24
C ILE A 219 -0.98 8.47 -30.47
N THR A 220 -0.87 9.56 -31.24
CA THR A 220 -0.06 9.57 -32.48
C THR A 220 1.42 9.77 -32.20
N ASN A 221 1.78 10.60 -31.20
CA ASN A 221 3.16 11.02 -30.97
C ASN A 221 3.87 10.27 -29.82
N VAL A 222 3.16 9.45 -29.04
CA VAL A 222 3.78 8.52 -28.09
C VAL A 222 3.96 7.17 -28.79
N PRO A 223 5.15 6.55 -28.72
CA PRO A 223 5.38 5.23 -29.33
C PRO A 223 4.35 4.20 -28.88
N ALA A 224 3.78 3.44 -29.81
CA ALA A 224 2.72 2.46 -29.53
C ALA A 224 3.14 1.41 -28.48
N GLU A 225 4.41 1.03 -28.47
CA GLU A 225 5.01 0.12 -27.48
C GLU A 225 4.93 0.64 -26.04
N LYS A 226 4.89 1.96 -25.84
CA LYS A 226 4.72 2.55 -24.50
C LYS A 226 3.31 2.37 -23.94
N PHE A 227 2.30 2.19 -24.79
CA PHE A 227 0.94 1.84 -24.37
C PHE A 227 0.79 0.36 -23.98
N ASN A 228 1.81 -0.49 -24.21
CA ASN A 228 1.72 -1.91 -23.94
C ASN A 228 1.88 -2.22 -22.44
N ALA A 229 0.89 -2.88 -21.87
CA ALA A 229 0.93 -3.40 -20.50
C ALA A 229 1.37 -4.87 -20.41
N VAL A 230 1.45 -5.58 -21.55
CA VAL A 230 1.71 -7.02 -21.61
C VAL A 230 3.08 -7.26 -22.22
N ASN A 231 4.12 -7.18 -21.40
CA ASN A 231 5.51 -7.30 -21.85
C ASN A 231 5.92 -8.75 -22.11
N PRO A 232 6.96 -9.00 -22.97
CA PRO A 232 7.49 -10.33 -23.23
C PRO A 232 7.89 -11.07 -21.95
N ALA A 233 7.85 -12.41 -22.00
CA ALA A 233 8.20 -13.26 -20.84
C ALA A 233 9.65 -13.09 -20.36
N ASN A 234 10.56 -12.69 -21.24
CA ASN A 234 11.98 -12.46 -20.96
C ASN A 234 12.31 -10.99 -20.63
N ALA A 235 11.29 -10.13 -20.43
CA ALA A 235 11.53 -8.75 -20.05
C ALA A 235 12.28 -8.66 -18.71
N LEU A 236 13.25 -7.73 -18.64
CA LEU A 236 14.05 -7.48 -17.44
C LEU A 236 13.58 -6.22 -16.72
N PRO A 237 13.88 -6.08 -15.42
CA PRO A 237 13.57 -4.86 -14.68
C PRO A 237 14.10 -3.60 -15.39
N PRO A 238 13.34 -2.50 -15.38
CA PRO A 238 12.08 -2.28 -14.65
C PRO A 238 10.81 -2.73 -15.39
N MET A 239 10.90 -3.38 -16.58
CA MET A 239 9.73 -3.92 -17.28
C MET A 239 9.20 -5.17 -16.58
N ILE A 240 7.87 -5.27 -16.45
CA ILE A 240 7.19 -6.38 -15.78
C ILE A 240 6.80 -7.44 -16.82
N PRO A 241 7.39 -8.66 -16.78
CA PRO A 241 7.05 -9.72 -17.73
C PRO A 241 5.63 -10.26 -17.53
N TRP A 242 4.92 -10.61 -18.62
CA TRP A 242 3.52 -11.05 -18.51
C TRP A 242 3.27 -12.29 -17.63
N PRO A 243 4.16 -13.32 -17.56
CA PRO A 243 3.86 -14.49 -16.73
C PRO A 243 3.81 -14.18 -15.23
N VAL A 244 4.60 -13.19 -14.76
CA VAL A 244 4.59 -12.83 -13.34
C VAL A 244 3.31 -12.14 -12.90
N LEU A 245 2.49 -11.62 -13.81
CA LEU A 245 1.20 -11.02 -13.50
C LEU A 245 0.27 -12.01 -12.78
N PHE A 246 0.33 -13.28 -13.19
CA PHE A 246 -0.49 -14.37 -12.64
C PHE A 246 0.22 -15.16 -11.53
N LEU A 247 1.48 -14.88 -11.27
CA LEU A 247 2.32 -15.60 -10.30
C LEU A 247 2.86 -14.63 -9.23
N GLY A 248 4.13 -14.25 -9.32
CA GLY A 248 4.81 -13.47 -8.27
C GLY A 248 4.13 -12.14 -7.94
N MET A 249 3.63 -11.42 -8.93
CA MET A 249 2.89 -10.16 -8.70
C MET A 249 1.53 -10.43 -8.05
N LEU A 250 0.79 -11.45 -8.50
CA LEU A 250 -0.47 -11.83 -7.88
C LEU A 250 -0.25 -12.23 -6.41
N PHE A 251 0.78 -13.04 -6.12
CA PHE A 251 1.10 -13.45 -4.75
C PHE A 251 1.52 -12.25 -3.89
N ASN A 252 2.32 -11.33 -4.45
CA ASN A 252 2.71 -10.11 -3.75
C ASN A 252 1.51 -9.19 -3.44
N ASN A 253 0.57 -9.05 -4.39
CA ASN A 253 -0.68 -8.33 -4.16
C ASN A 253 -1.56 -9.03 -3.10
N LEU A 254 -1.66 -10.37 -3.12
CA LEU A 254 -2.37 -11.13 -2.09
C LEU A 254 -1.73 -10.92 -0.71
N PHE A 255 -0.40 -10.93 -0.62
CA PHE A 255 0.27 -10.56 0.63
C PHE A 255 -0.12 -9.16 1.08
N TYR A 256 0.07 -8.16 0.21
CA TYR A 256 -0.14 -6.75 0.55
C TYR A 256 -1.59 -6.46 0.96
N TRP A 257 -2.56 -6.90 0.17
CA TRP A 257 -3.97 -6.59 0.40
C TRP A 257 -4.66 -7.50 1.41
N CYS A 258 -4.17 -8.74 1.60
CA CYS A 258 -4.86 -9.73 2.43
C CYS A 258 -4.16 -10.05 3.75
N THR A 259 -2.87 -9.70 3.93
CA THR A 259 -2.11 -10.09 5.12
C THR A 259 -1.28 -8.96 5.73
N ASN A 260 -1.06 -7.86 5.01
CA ASN A 260 -0.30 -6.72 5.51
C ASN A 260 -1.11 -5.95 6.56
N GLN A 261 -0.54 -5.79 7.77
CA GLN A 261 -1.24 -5.20 8.91
C GLN A 261 -1.71 -3.76 8.64
N SER A 262 -0.93 -2.93 7.94
CA SER A 262 -1.28 -1.53 7.67
C SER A 262 -2.53 -1.39 6.79
N ILE A 263 -2.81 -2.38 5.97
CA ILE A 263 -3.98 -2.45 5.09
C ILE A 263 -5.17 -3.10 5.82
N ILE A 264 -4.95 -4.29 6.39
CA ILE A 264 -6.02 -5.12 6.96
C ILE A 264 -6.65 -4.47 8.19
N GLN A 265 -5.91 -3.72 8.98
CA GLN A 265 -6.41 -3.11 10.22
C GLN A 265 -7.70 -2.29 10.01
N ARG A 266 -7.87 -1.64 8.85
CA ARG A 266 -9.08 -0.88 8.51
C ARG A 266 -10.28 -1.77 8.27
N THR A 267 -10.06 -2.89 7.61
CA THR A 267 -11.13 -3.86 7.34
C THR A 267 -11.54 -4.62 8.60
N LEU A 268 -10.61 -4.86 9.52
CA LEU A 268 -10.90 -5.44 10.85
C LEU A 268 -11.71 -4.48 11.74
N ALA A 269 -11.60 -3.17 11.48
CA ALA A 269 -12.38 -2.13 12.17
C ALA A 269 -13.79 -1.92 11.60
N ALA A 270 -14.23 -2.76 10.66
CA ALA A 270 -15.55 -2.70 10.04
C ALA A 270 -16.67 -2.99 11.05
N LYS A 271 -17.82 -2.34 10.86
CA LYS A 271 -19.02 -2.55 11.66
C LYS A 271 -19.55 -3.99 11.56
N ASN A 272 -19.44 -4.61 10.39
CA ASN A 272 -19.84 -5.99 10.11
C ASN A 272 -19.18 -6.48 8.81
N LEU A 273 -19.35 -7.78 8.50
CA LEU A 273 -18.78 -8.37 7.28
C LEU A 273 -19.26 -7.69 6.00
N ALA A 274 -20.55 -7.32 5.91
CA ALA A 274 -21.08 -6.65 4.72
C ALA A 274 -20.40 -5.32 4.45
N GLN A 275 -20.08 -4.52 5.48
CA GLN A 275 -19.36 -3.26 5.33
C GLN A 275 -17.89 -3.48 4.94
N ALA A 276 -17.21 -4.47 5.54
CA ALA A 276 -15.86 -4.85 5.17
C ALA A 276 -15.78 -5.27 3.69
N GLN A 277 -16.70 -6.12 3.24
CA GLN A 277 -16.77 -6.57 1.85
C GLN A 277 -17.06 -5.43 0.87
N ARG A 278 -17.98 -4.51 1.21
CA ARG A 278 -18.26 -3.29 0.41
C ARG A 278 -16.99 -2.46 0.27
N GLY A 279 -16.27 -2.23 1.37
CA GLY A 279 -15.04 -1.48 1.36
C GLY A 279 -14.00 -2.09 0.42
N ALA A 280 -13.71 -3.38 0.58
CA ALA A 280 -12.72 -4.07 -0.26
C ALA A 280 -13.11 -4.08 -1.75
N VAL A 281 -14.38 -4.36 -2.08
CA VAL A 281 -14.84 -4.39 -3.47
C VAL A 281 -14.84 -2.98 -4.08
N PHE A 282 -15.25 -1.94 -3.34
CA PHE A 282 -15.17 -0.57 -3.85
C PHE A 282 -13.73 -0.13 -4.10
N THR A 283 -12.79 -0.48 -3.22
CA THR A 283 -11.36 -0.26 -3.48
C THR A 283 -10.90 -1.01 -4.74
N ALA A 284 -11.37 -2.25 -4.96
CA ALA A 284 -11.03 -2.99 -6.19
C ALA A 284 -11.47 -2.25 -7.48
N PHE A 285 -12.63 -1.61 -7.47
CA PHE A 285 -13.05 -0.75 -8.59
C PHE A 285 -12.19 0.51 -8.73
N LEU A 286 -11.82 1.15 -7.61
CA LEU A 286 -10.94 2.33 -7.63
C LEU A 286 -9.57 1.98 -8.22
N LYS A 287 -9.01 0.80 -7.91
CA LYS A 287 -7.74 0.33 -8.48
C LYS A 287 -7.76 0.20 -10.01
N LEU A 288 -8.91 0.00 -10.62
CA LEU A 288 -9.04 0.01 -12.08
C LEU A 288 -8.99 1.42 -12.69
N LEU A 289 -9.14 2.48 -11.88
CA LEU A 289 -8.97 3.87 -12.30
C LEU A 289 -7.52 4.34 -12.20
N ASP A 290 -6.69 3.74 -11.34
CA ASP A 290 -5.30 4.13 -11.11
C ASP A 290 -4.48 4.29 -12.41
N PRO A 291 -4.56 3.39 -13.41
CA PRO A 291 -3.86 3.56 -14.69
C PRO A 291 -4.10 4.91 -15.36
N PHE A 292 -5.32 5.43 -15.24
CA PHE A 292 -5.75 6.64 -15.93
C PHE A 292 -5.28 7.93 -15.29
N PHE A 293 -4.82 7.91 -14.02
CA PHE A 293 -4.28 9.09 -13.37
C PHE A 293 -2.89 8.92 -12.74
N ILE A 294 -2.32 7.70 -12.82
CA ILE A 294 -0.95 7.42 -12.37
C ILE A 294 -0.07 7.08 -13.58
N THR A 295 -0.29 5.90 -14.19
CA THR A 295 0.62 5.40 -15.23
C THR A 295 0.51 6.18 -16.53
N ILE A 296 -0.68 6.62 -16.93
CA ILE A 296 -0.84 7.54 -18.07
C ILE A 296 -0.08 8.85 -17.85
N CYS A 297 0.00 9.36 -16.62
CA CYS A 297 0.81 10.55 -16.33
C CYS A 297 2.29 10.35 -16.64
N GLY A 298 2.83 9.13 -16.46
CA GLY A 298 4.20 8.80 -16.89
C GLY A 298 4.37 8.88 -18.42
N LEU A 299 3.41 8.37 -19.19
CA LEU A 299 3.42 8.49 -20.66
C LEU A 299 3.22 9.94 -21.13
N LEU A 300 2.37 10.71 -20.45
CA LEU A 300 2.20 12.13 -20.70
C LEU A 300 3.49 12.90 -20.39
N ALA A 301 4.16 12.59 -19.28
CA ALA A 301 5.48 13.18 -18.97
C ALA A 301 6.49 12.84 -20.08
N TYR A 302 6.50 11.60 -20.59
CA TYR A 302 7.32 11.24 -21.74
C TYR A 302 6.98 12.07 -22.98
N ARG A 303 5.70 12.31 -23.26
CA ARG A 303 5.29 13.18 -24.39
C ARG A 303 5.75 14.63 -24.22
N PHE A 304 5.82 15.16 -22.98
CA PHE A 304 6.29 16.52 -22.70
C PHE A 304 7.81 16.65 -22.68
N PHE A 305 8.53 15.67 -22.11
CA PHE A 305 9.95 15.79 -21.77
C PHE A 305 10.87 14.86 -22.59
N GLY A 306 10.30 13.90 -23.37
CA GLY A 306 11.10 12.86 -24.04
C GLY A 306 11.91 12.06 -23.02
N ASP A 307 13.19 11.82 -23.32
CA ASP A 307 14.17 11.18 -22.43
C ASP A 307 14.98 12.21 -21.60
N GLY A 308 14.50 13.46 -21.48
CA GLY A 308 15.24 14.58 -20.91
C GLY A 308 15.28 14.64 -19.37
N LEU A 309 14.52 13.80 -18.66
CA LEU A 309 14.54 13.79 -17.20
C LEU A 309 15.73 12.98 -16.66
N ALA A 310 16.50 13.58 -15.76
CA ALA A 310 17.67 12.93 -15.14
C ALA A 310 17.31 11.72 -14.29
N ASN A 311 16.10 11.69 -13.73
CA ASN A 311 15.55 10.59 -12.92
C ASN A 311 14.07 10.41 -13.27
N SER A 312 13.66 9.18 -13.52
CA SER A 312 12.27 8.84 -13.84
C SER A 312 11.29 9.19 -12.70
N ASP A 313 11.73 9.18 -11.45
CA ASP A 313 10.92 9.58 -10.31
C ASP A 313 10.51 11.07 -10.32
N LEU A 314 11.15 11.88 -11.16
CA LEU A 314 10.76 13.28 -11.39
C LEU A 314 9.60 13.43 -12.40
N ALA A 315 9.20 12.37 -13.10
CA ALA A 315 8.18 12.44 -14.16
C ALA A 315 6.85 13.03 -13.69
N TYR A 316 6.30 12.49 -12.61
CA TYR A 316 5.01 12.95 -12.06
C TYR A 316 5.06 14.37 -11.48
N PRO A 317 6.02 14.73 -10.60
CA PRO A 317 6.14 16.09 -10.10
C PRO A 317 6.41 17.14 -11.19
N SER A 318 7.27 16.83 -12.17
CA SER A 318 7.55 17.75 -13.27
C SER A 318 6.35 17.96 -14.18
N LEU A 319 5.56 16.90 -14.43
CA LEU A 319 4.30 17.04 -15.16
C LEU A 319 3.35 17.98 -14.42
N ILE A 320 3.19 17.83 -13.12
CA ILE A 320 2.33 18.70 -12.30
C ILE A 320 2.73 20.17 -12.46
N THR A 321 4.03 20.49 -12.29
CA THR A 321 4.51 21.88 -12.38
C THR A 321 4.34 22.47 -13.78
N THR A 322 4.31 21.62 -14.82
CA THR A 322 4.15 22.07 -16.21
C THR A 322 2.69 22.33 -16.58
N VAL A 323 1.77 21.49 -16.09
CA VAL A 323 0.38 21.52 -16.59
C VAL A 323 -0.62 22.14 -15.62
N VAL A 324 -0.29 22.18 -14.32
CA VAL A 324 -1.22 22.69 -13.30
C VAL A 324 -1.06 24.21 -13.14
N PRO A 325 -2.14 25.00 -13.28
CA PRO A 325 -2.08 26.43 -13.05
C PRO A 325 -1.69 26.78 -11.60
N ASN A 326 -0.95 27.86 -11.39
CA ASN A 326 -0.42 28.27 -10.07
C ASN A 326 -1.48 28.36 -8.96
N TRP A 327 -2.70 28.79 -9.27
CA TRP A 327 -3.78 28.87 -8.29
C TRP A 327 -4.27 27.51 -7.80
N LEU A 328 -4.16 26.46 -8.65
CA LEU A 328 -4.56 25.09 -8.35
C LEU A 328 -3.42 24.26 -7.73
N LEU A 329 -2.17 24.65 -7.98
CA LEU A 329 -0.99 23.92 -7.53
C LEU A 329 -0.98 23.70 -6.01
N GLY A 330 -1.42 24.70 -5.23
CA GLY A 330 -1.52 24.57 -3.78
C GLY A 330 -2.56 23.52 -3.32
N ILE A 331 -3.66 23.33 -4.05
CA ILE A 331 -4.66 22.29 -3.75
C ILE A 331 -4.08 20.90 -4.09
N ILE A 332 -3.47 20.76 -5.26
CA ILE A 332 -2.82 19.49 -5.66
C ILE A 332 -1.72 19.11 -4.66
N ALA A 333 -0.88 20.06 -4.26
CA ALA A 333 0.13 19.83 -3.23
C ALA A 333 -0.49 19.43 -1.89
N ALA A 334 -1.61 20.02 -1.46
CA ALA A 334 -2.28 19.63 -0.23
C ALA A 334 -2.89 18.22 -0.30
N VAL A 335 -3.40 17.82 -1.46
CA VAL A 335 -3.88 16.46 -1.72
C VAL A 335 -2.74 15.45 -1.65
N LEU A 336 -1.60 15.75 -2.29
CA LEU A 336 -0.38 14.92 -2.20
C LEU A 336 0.13 14.83 -0.76
N PHE A 337 0.11 15.94 -0.02
CA PHE A 337 0.46 15.95 1.40
C PHE A 337 -0.47 15.03 2.21
N GLY A 338 -1.77 15.10 1.95
CA GLY A 338 -2.74 14.19 2.54
C GLY A 338 -2.45 12.72 2.23
N ALA A 339 -2.02 12.38 1.02
CA ALA A 339 -1.62 11.03 0.62
C ALA A 339 -0.38 10.55 1.40
N ILE A 340 0.65 11.40 1.53
CA ILE A 340 1.84 11.09 2.33
C ILE A 340 1.45 10.83 3.79
N LEU A 341 0.67 11.73 4.38
CA LEU A 341 0.23 11.61 5.78
C LEU A 341 -0.60 10.34 5.99
N SER A 342 -1.48 9.98 5.05
CA SER A 342 -2.31 8.77 5.13
C SER A 342 -1.44 7.51 5.23
N SER A 343 -0.52 7.32 4.30
CA SER A 343 0.35 6.14 4.29
C SER A 343 1.29 6.09 5.48
N PHE A 344 1.91 7.22 5.83
CA PHE A 344 2.76 7.33 7.01
C PHE A 344 2.00 7.01 8.30
N ASN A 345 0.85 7.65 8.51
CA ASN A 345 0.01 7.45 9.69
C ASN A 345 -0.48 6.01 9.81
N SER A 346 -0.83 5.42 8.69
CA SER A 346 -1.31 4.04 8.60
C SER A 346 -0.28 3.03 9.02
N ALA A 347 0.94 3.16 8.50
CA ALA A 347 2.06 2.30 8.86
C ALA A 347 2.49 2.53 10.32
N LEU A 348 2.58 3.79 10.75
CA LEU A 348 2.96 4.12 12.13
C LEU A 348 1.93 3.59 13.15
N ASN A 349 0.62 3.77 12.88
CA ASN A 349 -0.43 3.21 13.72
C ASN A 349 -0.39 1.68 13.78
N SER A 350 -0.05 1.02 12.67
CA SER A 350 0.14 -0.43 12.63
C SER A 350 1.35 -0.87 13.44
N CYS A 351 2.48 -0.16 13.35
CA CYS A 351 3.65 -0.40 14.21
C CYS A 351 3.31 -0.27 15.69
N VAL A 352 2.57 0.78 16.06
CA VAL A 352 2.12 1.02 17.43
C VAL A 352 1.23 -0.14 17.92
N THR A 353 0.31 -0.58 17.07
CA THR A 353 -0.61 -1.69 17.37
C THR A 353 0.17 -3.01 17.58
N LEU A 354 1.04 -3.35 16.62
CA LEU A 354 1.87 -4.57 16.66
C LEU A 354 2.75 -4.59 17.89
N TYR A 355 3.50 -3.51 18.16
CA TYR A 355 4.35 -3.47 19.35
C TYR A 355 3.55 -3.59 20.64
N THR A 356 2.48 -2.81 20.77
CA THR A 356 1.71 -2.73 22.02
C THR A 356 0.98 -4.03 22.33
N LEU A 357 0.31 -4.64 21.32
CA LEU A 357 -0.53 -5.82 21.53
C LEU A 357 0.24 -7.14 21.41
N ASP A 358 1.27 -7.18 20.55
CA ASP A 358 1.97 -8.42 20.23
C ASP A 358 3.28 -8.60 21.02
N PHE A 359 3.88 -7.50 21.52
CA PHE A 359 5.09 -7.53 22.34
C PHE A 359 4.86 -7.02 23.76
N HIS A 360 4.44 -5.75 23.91
CA HIS A 360 4.39 -5.14 25.25
C HIS A 360 3.43 -5.88 26.17
N ARG A 361 2.19 -6.05 25.74
CA ARG A 361 1.16 -6.72 26.56
C ARG A 361 1.57 -8.14 26.96
N PRO A 362 1.98 -9.04 26.05
CA PRO A 362 2.29 -10.41 26.42
C PRO A 362 3.64 -10.62 27.11
N LEU A 363 4.63 -9.73 26.94
CA LEU A 363 5.97 -9.91 27.49
C LEU A 363 6.19 -9.13 28.80
N PHE A 364 5.63 -7.92 28.90
CA PHE A 364 5.94 -7.01 30.00
C PHE A 364 4.78 -6.78 30.96
N ASN A 365 3.54 -6.79 30.51
CA ASN A 365 2.38 -6.55 31.36
C ASN A 365 1.09 -7.17 30.80
N GLN A 366 0.84 -8.42 31.13
CA GLN A 366 -0.32 -9.17 30.62
C GLN A 366 -1.67 -8.64 31.14
N THR A 367 -1.67 -7.98 32.29
CA THR A 367 -2.86 -7.41 32.93
C THR A 367 -2.99 -5.89 32.72
N ALA A 368 -2.20 -5.33 31.77
CA ALA A 368 -2.20 -3.90 31.50
C ALA A 368 -3.60 -3.40 31.17
N SER A 369 -3.99 -2.28 31.79
CA SER A 369 -5.23 -1.57 31.44
C SER A 369 -5.14 -0.99 30.04
N ASP A 370 -6.28 -0.80 29.38
CA ASP A 370 -6.35 -0.21 28.04
C ASP A 370 -5.66 1.17 27.98
N SER A 371 -5.87 2.01 28.99
CA SER A 371 -5.24 3.33 29.08
C SER A 371 -3.70 3.24 29.20
N HIS A 372 -3.17 2.20 29.85
CA HIS A 372 -1.73 1.94 29.88
C HIS A 372 -1.22 1.53 28.50
N LEU A 373 -1.91 0.62 27.82
CA LEU A 373 -1.55 0.17 26.47
C LEU A 373 -1.54 1.34 25.47
N VAL A 374 -2.55 2.21 25.50
CA VAL A 374 -2.57 3.41 24.65
C VAL A 374 -1.41 4.36 24.95
N ARG A 375 -1.06 4.56 26.23
CA ARG A 375 0.08 5.40 26.63
C ARG A 375 1.42 4.82 26.16
N VAL A 376 1.62 3.51 26.30
CA VAL A 376 2.80 2.83 25.75
C VAL A 376 2.85 2.96 24.24
N GLY A 377 1.72 2.75 23.56
CA GLY A 377 1.62 2.91 22.11
C GLY A 377 2.06 4.30 21.64
N LYS A 378 1.61 5.38 22.31
CA LYS A 378 2.02 6.75 21.99
C LYS A 378 3.53 6.98 22.15
N ARG A 379 4.14 6.46 23.22
CA ARG A 379 5.60 6.59 23.44
C ARG A 379 6.41 5.84 22.40
N VAL A 380 6.02 4.61 22.10
CA VAL A 380 6.69 3.77 21.10
C VAL A 380 6.51 4.36 19.70
N GLY A 381 5.30 4.81 19.37
CA GLY A 381 5.03 5.50 18.10
C GLY A 381 5.93 6.71 17.88
N THR A 382 6.16 7.50 18.93
CA THR A 382 7.11 8.63 18.87
C THR A 382 8.53 8.14 18.56
N GLY A 383 9.01 7.11 19.26
CA GLY A 383 10.34 6.55 19.01
C GLY A 383 10.52 6.00 17.59
N LEU A 384 9.52 5.23 17.10
CA LEU A 384 9.51 4.68 15.74
C LEU A 384 9.49 5.78 14.66
N ALA A 385 8.72 6.83 14.89
CA ALA A 385 8.66 7.98 13.99
C ALA A 385 10.02 8.68 13.91
N ILE A 386 10.68 8.92 15.04
CA ILE A 386 12.03 9.55 15.06
C ILE A 386 13.01 8.69 14.25
N VAL A 387 13.05 7.37 14.48
CA VAL A 387 13.94 6.48 13.72
C VAL A 387 13.67 6.57 12.22
N SER A 388 12.39 6.49 11.82
CA SER A 388 12.00 6.56 10.41
C SER A 388 12.35 7.90 9.76
N ILE A 389 12.18 9.02 10.48
CA ILE A 389 12.56 10.37 10.02
C ILE A 389 14.09 10.45 9.82
N CYS A 390 14.87 9.89 10.74
CA CYS A 390 16.33 9.88 10.62
C CYS A 390 16.82 9.01 9.45
N VAL A 391 16.13 7.91 9.16
CA VAL A 391 16.49 7.00 8.05
C VAL A 391 16.05 7.55 6.69
N ALA A 392 14.97 8.31 6.61
CA ALA A 392 14.36 8.76 5.36
C ALA A 392 15.32 9.44 4.36
N PRO A 393 16.22 10.39 4.75
CA PRO A 393 17.13 11.01 3.79
C PRO A 393 18.09 10.01 3.11
N PHE A 394 18.45 8.91 3.77
CA PHE A 394 19.35 7.90 3.22
C PHE A 394 18.72 7.04 2.11
N VAL A 395 17.40 7.09 1.94
CA VAL A 395 16.68 6.43 0.85
C VAL A 395 17.11 6.99 -0.51
N SER A 396 17.64 8.23 -0.56
CA SER A 396 18.22 8.82 -1.77
C SER A 396 19.34 7.98 -2.39
N ASN A 397 19.99 7.12 -1.61
CA ASN A 397 21.07 6.23 -2.06
C ASN A 397 20.55 4.87 -2.56
N ALA A 398 19.23 4.65 -2.57
CA ALA A 398 18.65 3.40 -3.07
C ALA A 398 18.93 3.22 -4.58
N PRO A 399 19.16 1.98 -5.05
CA PRO A 399 19.30 1.70 -6.48
C PRO A 399 18.07 2.16 -7.27
N SER A 400 18.24 2.40 -8.56
CA SER A 400 17.24 2.96 -9.48
C SER A 400 15.83 2.38 -9.31
N GLY A 401 14.84 3.28 -9.12
CA GLY A 401 13.44 2.92 -9.02
C GLY A 401 12.98 2.71 -7.57
N LEU A 402 12.53 3.81 -6.94
CA LEU A 402 12.05 3.82 -5.56
C LEU A 402 11.00 2.74 -5.27
N TYR A 403 10.07 2.55 -6.21
CA TYR A 403 8.97 1.60 -6.05
C TYR A 403 9.45 0.15 -6.11
N ASP A 404 10.30 -0.20 -7.08
CA ASP A 404 10.86 -1.55 -7.22
C ASP A 404 11.74 -1.92 -6.02
N PHE A 405 12.56 -0.99 -5.53
CA PHE A 405 13.36 -1.18 -4.32
C PHE A 405 12.49 -1.54 -3.11
N LEU A 406 11.38 -0.81 -2.90
CA LEU A 406 10.46 -1.08 -1.81
C LEU A 406 9.83 -2.48 -1.93
N GLN A 407 9.40 -2.86 -3.14
CA GLN A 407 8.80 -4.16 -3.40
C GLN A 407 9.79 -5.32 -3.23
N GLU A 408 11.05 -5.12 -3.60
CA GLU A 408 12.11 -6.09 -3.35
C GLU A 408 12.38 -6.30 -1.86
N CYS A 409 12.37 -5.22 -1.07
CA CYS A 409 12.47 -5.32 0.40
C CYS A 409 11.30 -6.11 1.00
N PHE A 410 10.09 -5.94 0.49
CA PHE A 410 8.94 -6.75 0.92
C PHE A 410 9.11 -8.23 0.56
N GLY A 411 9.83 -8.54 -0.52
CA GLY A 411 10.14 -9.91 -0.94
C GLY A 411 10.72 -10.79 0.16
N PHE A 412 11.46 -10.24 1.13
CA PHE A 412 12.06 -11.01 2.23
C PHE A 412 11.06 -11.67 3.16
N TYR A 413 9.82 -11.18 3.26
CA TYR A 413 8.84 -11.72 4.20
C TYR A 413 7.43 -11.86 3.62
N SER A 414 7.15 -11.32 2.44
CA SER A 414 5.80 -11.32 1.86
C SER A 414 5.27 -12.72 1.56
N MET A 415 6.07 -13.53 0.85
CA MET A 415 5.65 -14.86 0.40
C MET A 415 5.43 -15.83 1.56
N PRO A 416 6.37 -15.98 2.51
CA PRO A 416 6.16 -16.92 3.61
C PRO A 416 5.01 -16.48 4.53
N ILE A 417 4.78 -15.18 4.76
CA ILE A 417 3.63 -14.73 5.56
C ILE A 417 2.31 -15.09 4.88
N LEU A 418 2.20 -14.87 3.56
CA LEU A 418 1.02 -15.28 2.80
C LEU A 418 0.80 -16.80 2.87
N ALA A 419 1.85 -17.59 2.66
CA ALA A 419 1.79 -19.04 2.76
C ALA A 419 1.33 -19.51 4.15
N ILE A 420 1.88 -18.92 5.22
CA ILE A 420 1.52 -19.25 6.60
C ILE A 420 0.04 -18.95 6.88
N VAL A 421 -0.47 -17.80 6.42
CA VAL A 421 -1.88 -17.45 6.59
C VAL A 421 -2.79 -18.41 5.83
N LEU A 422 -2.48 -18.71 4.56
CA LEU A 422 -3.27 -19.64 3.75
C LEU A 422 -3.27 -21.06 4.33
N VAL A 423 -2.10 -21.57 4.71
CA VAL A 423 -2.00 -22.88 5.37
C VAL A 423 -2.75 -22.85 6.71
N GLY A 424 -2.68 -21.74 7.44
CA GLY A 424 -3.46 -21.55 8.67
C GLY A 424 -4.96 -21.64 8.45
N PHE A 425 -5.47 -21.14 7.34
CA PHE A 425 -6.90 -21.17 6.99
C PHE A 425 -7.42 -22.53 6.51
N TYR A 426 -6.59 -23.24 5.74
CA TYR A 426 -7.07 -24.41 4.98
C TYR A 426 -6.56 -25.73 5.51
N THR A 427 -5.67 -25.75 6.49
CA THR A 427 -5.16 -26.98 7.09
C THR A 427 -5.49 -27.06 8.58
N LYS A 428 -5.67 -28.28 9.07
CA LYS A 428 -6.02 -28.51 10.48
C LYS A 428 -4.82 -28.96 11.32
N ARG A 429 -3.87 -29.69 10.71
CA ARG A 429 -2.85 -30.45 11.43
C ARG A 429 -1.41 -29.96 11.23
N VAL A 430 -1.18 -28.88 10.51
CA VAL A 430 0.18 -28.31 10.37
C VAL A 430 0.66 -27.78 11.72
N PRO A 431 1.86 -28.21 12.21
CA PRO A 431 2.35 -27.87 13.54
C PRO A 431 2.98 -26.47 13.60
N ALA A 432 3.15 -25.95 14.81
CA ALA A 432 3.68 -24.61 15.04
C ALA A 432 5.17 -24.43 14.67
N CYS A 433 5.94 -25.48 14.43
CA CYS A 433 7.30 -25.37 13.92
C CYS A 433 7.35 -25.06 12.41
N ALA A 434 6.30 -25.41 11.65
CA ALA A 434 6.29 -25.23 10.19
C ALA A 434 6.45 -23.75 9.77
N PRO A 435 5.68 -22.78 10.29
CA PRO A 435 5.85 -21.38 9.95
C PRO A 435 7.28 -20.85 10.20
N LYS A 436 7.89 -21.24 11.32
CA LYS A 436 9.23 -20.77 11.72
C LYS A 436 10.31 -21.28 10.76
N ILE A 437 10.25 -22.57 10.42
CA ILE A 437 11.19 -23.19 9.47
C ILE A 437 11.01 -22.55 8.09
N THR A 438 9.77 -22.37 7.64
CA THR A 438 9.47 -21.78 6.33
C THR A 438 9.98 -20.34 6.23
N LEU A 439 9.79 -19.52 7.25
CA LEU A 439 10.32 -18.15 7.30
C LEU A 439 11.86 -18.13 7.16
N VAL A 440 12.56 -18.96 7.92
CA VAL A 440 14.02 -19.01 7.86
C VAL A 440 14.51 -19.48 6.50
N VAL A 441 13.93 -20.57 5.97
CA VAL A 441 14.29 -21.11 4.66
C VAL A 441 14.03 -20.07 3.56
N HIS A 442 12.89 -19.41 3.58
CA HIS A 442 12.56 -18.35 2.61
C HIS A 442 13.58 -17.21 2.63
N VAL A 443 13.88 -16.65 3.81
CA VAL A 443 14.85 -15.55 3.95
C VAL A 443 16.22 -15.95 3.42
N ILE A 444 16.67 -17.19 3.71
CA ILE A 444 17.94 -17.71 3.20
C ILE A 444 17.90 -17.83 1.66
N LEU A 445 16.88 -18.47 1.10
CA LEU A 445 16.75 -18.67 -0.35
C LEU A 445 16.61 -17.34 -1.11
N TYR A 446 15.80 -16.41 -0.59
CA TYR A 446 15.66 -15.10 -1.20
C TYR A 446 16.95 -14.28 -1.09
N SER A 447 17.66 -14.34 0.05
CA SER A 447 18.98 -13.70 0.19
C SER A 447 19.98 -14.28 -0.81
N ILE A 448 20.07 -15.60 -0.94
CA ILE A 448 20.95 -16.26 -1.91
C ILE A 448 20.64 -15.78 -3.33
N SER A 449 19.35 -15.65 -3.69
CA SER A 449 18.94 -15.19 -5.03
C SER A 449 19.44 -13.77 -5.35
N LYS A 450 19.70 -12.93 -4.34
CA LYS A 450 20.26 -11.58 -4.54
C LYS A 450 21.77 -11.56 -4.82
N PHE A 451 22.49 -12.58 -4.40
CA PHE A 451 23.93 -12.73 -4.67
C PHE A 451 24.22 -13.54 -5.95
N LEU A 452 23.23 -14.25 -6.47
CA LEU A 452 23.38 -14.97 -7.73
C LEU A 452 23.17 -14.01 -8.91
N PRO A 453 23.97 -14.13 -9.99
CA PRO A 453 23.78 -13.32 -11.21
C PRO A 453 22.57 -13.83 -12.02
N LEU A 454 21.39 -13.75 -11.42
CA LEU A 454 20.14 -14.16 -12.06
C LEU A 454 19.66 -13.03 -12.99
N ASN A 455 19.76 -13.24 -14.29
CA ASN A 455 19.23 -12.33 -15.29
C ASN A 455 17.71 -12.54 -15.47
N VAL A 456 16.96 -12.46 -14.35
CA VAL A 456 15.50 -12.60 -14.34
C VAL A 456 14.88 -11.57 -13.42
N HIS A 457 13.64 -11.19 -13.72
CA HIS A 457 12.89 -10.28 -12.87
C HIS A 457 12.65 -10.91 -11.49
N TYR A 458 12.85 -10.16 -10.38
CA TYR A 458 12.73 -10.68 -9.00
C TYR A 458 11.36 -11.32 -8.71
N LEU A 459 10.30 -10.89 -9.40
CA LEU A 459 8.98 -11.50 -9.27
C LEU A 459 8.95 -12.96 -9.74
N TYR A 460 9.85 -13.41 -10.64
CA TYR A 460 9.99 -14.83 -10.95
C TYR A 460 10.57 -15.62 -9.77
N VAL A 461 11.53 -15.04 -9.06
CA VAL A 461 12.07 -15.66 -7.84
C VAL A 461 10.94 -15.84 -6.82
N LEU A 462 10.13 -14.81 -6.58
CA LEU A 462 8.97 -14.87 -5.69
C LEU A 462 7.91 -15.87 -6.18
N SER A 463 7.74 -16.00 -7.52
CA SER A 463 6.83 -16.98 -8.12
C SER A 463 7.21 -18.42 -7.79
N VAL A 464 8.51 -18.70 -7.66
CA VAL A 464 9.03 -20.02 -7.29
C VAL A 464 9.02 -20.21 -5.77
N LEU A 465 9.42 -19.20 -5.01
CA LEU A 465 9.53 -19.32 -3.55
C LEU A 465 8.19 -19.52 -2.87
N PHE A 466 7.11 -18.89 -3.34
CA PHE A 466 5.79 -19.05 -2.73
C PHE A 466 5.28 -20.51 -2.76
N PRO A 467 5.27 -21.25 -3.91
CA PRO A 467 4.95 -22.67 -3.91
C PRO A 467 5.90 -23.51 -3.05
N VAL A 468 7.19 -23.15 -2.99
CA VAL A 468 8.17 -23.83 -2.11
C VAL A 468 7.79 -23.66 -0.65
N ASP A 469 7.42 -22.44 -0.23
CA ASP A 469 6.95 -22.15 1.13
C ASP A 469 5.70 -22.96 1.48
N LEU A 470 4.72 -23.03 0.57
CA LEU A 470 3.52 -23.86 0.75
C LEU A 470 3.86 -25.33 0.87
N ALA A 471 4.68 -25.85 -0.06
CA ALA A 471 5.08 -27.26 -0.08
C ALA A 471 5.84 -27.66 1.19
N LEU A 472 6.75 -26.80 1.65
CA LEU A 472 7.53 -27.02 2.87
C LEU A 472 6.60 -27.10 4.10
N MET A 473 5.66 -26.18 4.23
CA MET A 473 4.69 -26.21 5.34
C MET A 473 3.82 -27.46 5.32
N LEU A 474 3.32 -27.85 4.14
CA LEU A 474 2.49 -29.05 3.99
C LEU A 474 3.30 -30.33 4.25
N LEU A 475 4.54 -30.40 3.79
CA LEU A 475 5.45 -31.51 4.05
C LEU A 475 5.71 -31.68 5.55
N ILE A 476 6.03 -30.58 6.26
CA ILE A 476 6.22 -30.62 7.72
C ILE A 476 4.93 -31.06 8.41
N GLY A 477 3.78 -30.58 7.93
CA GLY A 477 2.46 -30.98 8.44
C GLY A 477 2.18 -32.48 8.25
N LYS A 478 2.66 -33.08 7.18
CA LYS A 478 2.55 -34.52 6.92
C LYS A 478 3.53 -35.34 7.79
N LEU A 479 4.76 -34.85 7.96
CA LEU A 479 5.81 -35.56 8.71
C LEU A 479 5.64 -35.47 10.23
N LYS A 480 5.16 -34.33 10.73
CA LYS A 480 4.93 -34.07 12.17
C LYS A 480 3.57 -33.42 12.38
N PRO A 481 2.45 -34.16 12.17
CA PRO A 481 1.14 -33.57 12.33
C PRO A 481 0.88 -33.17 13.78
N ARG A 482 0.12 -32.09 13.98
CA ARG A 482 -0.41 -31.69 15.28
C ARG A 482 -1.33 -32.80 15.83
N ALA A 483 -1.29 -33.04 17.12
CA ALA A 483 -2.08 -34.10 17.76
C ALA A 483 -3.60 -33.86 17.65
N THR A 484 -4.03 -32.62 17.70
CA THR A 484 -5.46 -32.24 17.64
C THR A 484 -5.73 -31.36 16.44
N ASP A 485 -6.90 -31.51 15.84
CA ASP A 485 -7.35 -30.66 14.74
C ASP A 485 -7.55 -29.22 15.23
N PHE A 486 -7.11 -28.25 14.42
CA PHE A 486 -7.45 -26.85 14.64
C PHE A 486 -8.84 -26.54 14.10
N ILE A 487 -9.65 -25.90 14.91
CA ILE A 487 -10.97 -25.39 14.54
C ILE A 487 -10.99 -23.88 14.84
N LEU A 488 -11.33 -23.09 13.84
CA LEU A 488 -11.49 -21.65 14.01
C LEU A 488 -12.86 -21.37 14.65
N GLU A 489 -12.85 -21.00 15.92
CA GLU A 489 -14.05 -20.63 16.66
C GLU A 489 -14.59 -19.27 16.21
N ASP A 490 -15.89 -19.07 16.36
CA ASP A 490 -16.53 -17.80 16.11
C ASP A 490 -16.52 -16.94 17.38
N SER A 491 -15.77 -15.84 17.32
CA SER A 491 -15.66 -14.88 18.44
C SER A 491 -16.95 -14.09 18.69
N LYS A 492 -17.90 -14.10 17.74
CA LYS A 492 -19.13 -13.29 17.75
C LYS A 492 -18.89 -11.79 17.92
N ALA A 493 -17.69 -11.30 17.57
CA ALA A 493 -17.31 -9.90 17.72
C ALA A 493 -18.07 -8.97 16.76
N VAL A 494 -18.48 -9.48 15.59
CA VAL A 494 -19.25 -8.73 14.58
C VAL A 494 -20.25 -9.66 13.86
N ASP A 495 -21.28 -9.07 13.26
CA ASP A 495 -22.21 -9.80 12.39
C ASP A 495 -21.48 -10.25 11.10
N LEU A 496 -21.55 -11.56 10.82
CA LEU A 496 -20.92 -12.21 9.68
C LEU A 496 -21.85 -12.36 8.46
N THR A 497 -23.01 -11.71 8.45
CA THR A 497 -23.92 -11.71 7.29
C THR A 497 -23.21 -11.07 6.09
N PRO A 498 -23.03 -11.80 4.96
CA PRO A 498 -22.32 -11.29 3.82
C PRO A 498 -23.12 -10.22 3.06
N TRP A 499 -22.43 -9.33 2.37
CA TRP A 499 -23.08 -8.38 1.47
C TRP A 499 -23.74 -9.11 0.29
N LYS A 500 -25.04 -8.90 0.09
CA LYS A 500 -25.86 -9.56 -0.94
C LYS A 500 -25.24 -9.50 -2.35
N TYR A 501 -24.61 -8.40 -2.70
CA TYR A 501 -24.08 -8.16 -4.04
C TYR A 501 -22.57 -8.43 -4.18
N VAL A 502 -21.91 -9.03 -3.20
CA VAL A 502 -20.44 -9.22 -3.22
C VAL A 502 -19.99 -10.05 -4.44
N LYS A 503 -20.70 -11.14 -4.78
CA LYS A 503 -20.32 -11.99 -5.94
C LYS A 503 -20.53 -11.31 -7.28
N PRO A 504 -21.71 -10.73 -7.62
CA PRO A 504 -21.88 -10.04 -8.90
C PRO A 504 -20.97 -8.82 -9.03
N ALA A 505 -20.76 -8.04 -7.97
CA ALA A 505 -19.83 -6.92 -8.00
C ALA A 505 -18.38 -7.38 -8.23
N ALA A 506 -17.96 -8.48 -7.61
CA ALA A 506 -16.64 -9.08 -7.85
C ALA A 506 -16.48 -9.53 -9.31
N LEU A 507 -17.47 -10.17 -9.89
CA LEU A 507 -17.44 -10.59 -11.29
C LEU A 507 -17.36 -9.39 -12.24
N THR A 508 -18.15 -8.35 -11.99
CA THR A 508 -18.11 -7.10 -12.78
C THR A 508 -16.73 -6.46 -12.72
N CYS A 509 -16.14 -6.35 -11.52
CA CYS A 509 -14.79 -5.81 -11.34
C CYS A 509 -13.74 -6.62 -12.12
N PHE A 510 -13.82 -7.95 -12.07
CA PHE A 510 -12.91 -8.84 -12.81
C PHE A 510 -13.03 -8.67 -14.33
N ILE A 511 -14.25 -8.55 -14.87
CA ILE A 511 -14.48 -8.28 -16.30
C ILE A 511 -13.88 -6.93 -16.69
N LEU A 512 -14.13 -5.87 -15.91
CA LEU A 512 -13.55 -4.55 -16.16
C LEU A 512 -12.01 -4.56 -16.12
N MET A 513 -11.41 -5.34 -15.23
CA MET A 513 -9.97 -5.54 -15.19
C MET A 513 -9.44 -6.11 -16.52
N LEU A 514 -10.10 -7.13 -17.07
CA LEU A 514 -9.74 -7.69 -18.38
C LEU A 514 -9.90 -6.65 -19.51
N CYS A 515 -10.93 -5.79 -19.44
CA CYS A 515 -11.11 -4.70 -20.39
C CYS A 515 -9.96 -3.68 -20.33
N VAL A 516 -9.47 -3.34 -19.14
CA VAL A 516 -8.32 -2.42 -18.96
C VAL A 516 -7.05 -3.04 -19.57
N TYR A 517 -6.78 -4.33 -19.34
CA TYR A 517 -5.64 -5.01 -19.98
C TYR A 517 -5.80 -5.08 -21.51
N ALA A 518 -7.01 -5.35 -22.02
CA ALA A 518 -7.27 -5.36 -23.45
C ALA A 518 -7.02 -3.97 -24.08
N LEU A 519 -7.44 -2.89 -23.42
CA LEU A 519 -7.20 -1.51 -23.85
C LEU A 519 -5.70 -1.21 -24.01
N PHE A 520 -4.88 -1.61 -23.03
CA PHE A 520 -3.43 -1.39 -23.00
C PHE A 520 -2.64 -2.62 -23.47
N SER A 521 -3.02 -3.19 -24.57
CA SER A 521 -2.37 -4.34 -25.22
C SER A 521 -2.30 -4.16 -26.72
N PRO A 522 -1.62 -5.06 -27.47
CA PRO A 522 -1.63 -5.06 -28.93
C PRO A 522 -3.02 -5.20 -29.59
N ILE A 523 -4.05 -5.57 -28.83
CA ILE A 523 -5.45 -5.57 -29.31
C ILE A 523 -6.04 -4.15 -29.26
N GLY A 524 -5.58 -3.31 -28.34
CA GLY A 524 -6.04 -1.95 -28.10
C GLY A 524 -5.08 -0.87 -28.60
N LEU A 525 -4.55 -0.06 -27.66
CA LEU A 525 -3.73 1.14 -27.95
C LEU A 525 -2.28 0.82 -28.33
N ALA A 526 -1.76 -0.35 -28.05
CA ALA A 526 -0.37 -0.75 -28.33
C ALA A 526 -0.21 -1.42 -29.71
N ARG A 527 -1.01 -1.02 -30.68
CA ARG A 527 -0.97 -1.53 -32.08
C ARG A 527 0.14 -0.88 -32.88
#